data_5bf5370e4109b8664610dca29cc52c20
#
_entry.id   5bf5370e4109b8664610dca29cc52c20
#
_cell.length_a   1.000
_cell.length_b   1.000
_cell.length_c   1.000
_cell.angle_alpha   90.00
_cell.angle_beta   90.00
_cell.angle_gamma   90.00
#
_symmetry.space_group_name_H-M   'P 1'
#
loop_
_entity.id
_entity.type
_entity.pdbx_description
1 polymer ?
#
loop_
_entity_poly.entity_id
_entity_poly.type
_entity_poly.pdbx_seq_one_letter_code
_entity_poly.pdbx_strand_id
1 'polypeptide(L)'
;MISAFDNTILSLLIFPDADLRQGNSGTKVEYAHERVLGLVREIEAARGQVIIPAPALSELLVTEGADMKDVLATLSGKSFIRIESFDERAAVELAVRLREARTAGDQREGLPITKNAMKFDRQIVAIAKVNGASVIYSDDDGVAKFAEA
;
A
#
# COMPACT_ATOMS: atom_id res chain seq x y z
N MET A 1 -10.06 -11.66 -7.53
CA MET A 1 -9.83 -10.25 -7.18
C MET A 1 -8.36 -10.02 -6.85
N ILE A 2 -7.81 -8.92 -7.28
CA ILE A 2 -6.43 -8.50 -6.96
C ILE A 2 -6.52 -7.31 -6.01
N SER A 3 -5.85 -7.41 -4.88
CA SER A 3 -5.79 -6.36 -3.86
C SER A 3 -4.35 -5.88 -3.71
N ALA A 4 -4.16 -4.60 -3.41
CA ALA A 4 -2.84 -4.07 -3.09
C ALA A 4 -2.80 -3.61 -1.64
N PHE A 5 -1.64 -3.76 -1.00
CA PHE A 5 -1.41 -3.34 0.38
C PHE A 5 -0.38 -2.22 0.41
N ASP A 6 -0.65 -1.18 1.17
CA ASP A 6 0.36 -0.16 1.46
C ASP A 6 1.27 -0.61 2.62
N ASN A 7 2.23 0.25 3.00
CA ASN A 7 3.17 -0.08 4.05
C ASN A 7 2.51 -0.26 5.43
N THR A 8 1.45 0.48 5.73
CA THR A 8 0.74 0.36 7.01
C THR A 8 0.09 -1.02 7.14
N ILE A 9 -0.63 -1.44 6.12
CA ILE A 9 -1.29 -2.75 6.11
C ILE A 9 -0.24 -3.86 6.09
N LEU A 10 0.82 -3.69 5.31
CA LEU A 10 1.94 -4.65 5.27
C LEU A 10 2.62 -4.78 6.64
N SER A 11 2.83 -3.67 7.34
CA SER A 11 3.39 -3.67 8.69
C SER A 11 2.52 -4.45 9.67
N LEU A 12 1.20 -4.28 9.59
CA LEU A 12 0.27 -5.02 10.42
C LEU A 12 0.28 -6.52 10.13
N LEU A 13 0.56 -6.90 8.89
CA LEU A 13 0.69 -8.31 8.52
C LEU A 13 1.97 -8.93 9.10
N ILE A 14 3.08 -8.22 9.02
CA ILE A 14 4.42 -8.74 9.37
C ILE A 14 4.70 -8.63 10.88
N PHE A 15 4.29 -7.53 11.52
CA PHE A 15 4.61 -7.26 12.92
C PHE A 15 3.36 -7.40 13.80
N PRO A 16 3.27 -8.46 14.64
CA PRO A 16 2.10 -8.65 15.52
C PRO A 16 1.83 -7.50 16.48
N ASP A 17 2.87 -6.76 16.88
CA ASP A 17 2.79 -5.66 17.82
C ASP A 17 2.59 -4.30 17.16
N ALA A 18 2.46 -4.25 15.84
CA ALA A 18 2.23 -2.99 15.13
C ALA A 18 0.88 -2.38 15.50
N ASP A 19 0.87 -1.06 15.65
CA ASP A 19 -0.33 -0.30 15.99
C ASP A 19 -0.91 0.38 14.75
N LEU A 20 -2.23 0.35 14.67
CA LEU A 20 -3.00 1.18 13.75
C LEU A 20 -3.90 2.11 14.56
N ARG A 21 -3.83 3.40 14.28
CA ARG A 21 -4.70 4.40 14.94
C ARG A 21 -5.74 4.91 13.95
N GLN A 22 -6.97 4.98 14.42
CA GLN A 22 -8.10 5.35 13.58
C GLN A 22 -8.13 6.85 13.30
N GLY A 23 -7.81 7.25 12.08
CA GLY A 23 -7.85 8.64 11.62
C GLY A 23 -7.02 9.57 12.50
N ASN A 24 -7.52 10.80 12.70
CA ASN A 24 -6.87 11.81 13.53
C ASN A 24 -7.23 11.69 15.04
N SER A 25 -8.10 10.75 15.41
CA SER A 25 -8.54 10.60 16.80
C SER A 25 -7.47 10.03 17.72
N GLY A 26 -6.45 9.39 17.16
CA GLY A 26 -5.41 8.71 17.93
C GLY A 26 -5.89 7.45 18.63
N THR A 27 -7.12 7.00 18.40
CA THR A 27 -7.67 5.78 19.01
C THR A 27 -7.04 4.56 18.34
N LYS A 28 -6.46 3.67 19.15
CA LYS A 28 -5.88 2.43 18.66
C LYS A 28 -6.97 1.50 18.11
N VAL A 29 -6.75 0.96 16.92
CA VAL A 29 -7.63 -0.07 16.35
C VAL A 29 -7.32 -1.40 17.03
N GLU A 30 -8.34 -1.98 17.67
CA GLU A 30 -8.19 -3.28 18.32
C GLU A 30 -8.08 -4.40 17.32
N TYR A 31 -7.20 -5.37 17.61
CA TYR A 31 -7.00 -6.57 16.80
C TYR A 31 -6.57 -6.28 15.35
N ALA A 32 -5.81 -5.20 15.14
CA ALA A 32 -5.40 -4.79 13.80
C ALA A 32 -4.63 -5.89 13.07
N HIS A 33 -3.66 -6.52 13.74
CA HIS A 33 -2.88 -7.63 13.17
C HIS A 33 -3.79 -8.81 12.80
N GLU A 34 -4.67 -9.23 13.72
CA GLU A 34 -5.58 -10.36 13.50
C GLU A 34 -6.56 -10.07 12.37
N ARG A 35 -7.02 -8.84 12.24
CA ARG A 35 -7.92 -8.42 11.14
C ARG A 35 -7.22 -8.51 9.79
N VAL A 36 -5.96 -8.09 9.70
CA VAL A 36 -5.18 -8.21 8.46
C VAL A 36 -4.91 -9.66 8.13
N LEU A 37 -4.56 -10.49 9.13
CA LEU A 37 -4.41 -11.93 8.92
C LEU A 37 -5.70 -12.56 8.39
N GLY A 38 -6.84 -12.19 8.97
CA GLY A 38 -8.16 -12.64 8.50
C GLY A 38 -8.43 -12.25 7.05
N LEU A 39 -8.12 -11.01 6.70
CA LEU A 39 -8.25 -10.52 5.33
C LEU A 39 -7.39 -11.34 4.36
N VAL A 40 -6.13 -11.59 4.70
CA VAL A 40 -5.22 -12.39 3.88
C VAL A 40 -5.75 -13.81 3.67
N ARG A 41 -6.28 -14.43 4.73
CA ARG A 41 -6.89 -15.76 4.65
C ARG A 41 -8.11 -15.77 3.73
N GLU A 42 -8.94 -14.74 3.79
CA GLU A 42 -10.10 -14.61 2.90
C GLU A 42 -9.67 -14.46 1.44
N ILE A 43 -8.64 -13.64 1.17
CA ILE A 43 -8.10 -13.46 -0.18
C ILE A 43 -7.57 -14.79 -0.71
N GLU A 44 -6.81 -15.52 0.09
CA GLU A 44 -6.26 -16.82 -0.29
C GLU A 44 -7.37 -17.84 -0.58
N ALA A 45 -8.36 -17.92 0.32
CA ALA A 45 -9.50 -18.84 0.16
C ALA A 45 -10.31 -18.55 -1.10
N ALA A 46 -10.44 -17.28 -1.48
CA ALA A 46 -11.13 -16.86 -2.69
C ALA A 46 -10.24 -16.93 -3.95
N ARG A 47 -9.01 -17.46 -3.83
CA ARG A 47 -8.01 -17.53 -4.90
C ARG A 47 -7.67 -16.16 -5.48
N GLY A 48 -7.72 -15.13 -4.66
CA GLY A 48 -7.28 -13.79 -5.01
C GLY A 48 -5.77 -13.65 -4.94
N GLN A 49 -5.29 -12.47 -5.27
CA GLN A 49 -3.86 -12.12 -5.21
C GLN A 49 -3.66 -10.83 -4.44
N VAL A 50 -2.49 -10.73 -3.82
CA VAL A 50 -2.06 -9.52 -3.12
C VAL A 50 -0.84 -8.95 -3.84
N ILE A 51 -0.92 -7.67 -4.18
CA ILE A 51 0.19 -6.91 -4.74
C ILE A 51 0.83 -6.11 -3.61
N ILE A 52 2.13 -6.28 -3.45
CA ILE A 52 2.95 -5.45 -2.56
C ILE A 52 3.76 -4.51 -3.45
N PRO A 53 3.41 -3.22 -3.53
CA PRO A 53 4.24 -2.26 -4.27
C PRO A 53 5.62 -2.15 -3.63
N ALA A 54 6.67 -2.17 -4.44
CA ALA A 54 8.04 -2.10 -3.94
C ALA A 54 8.31 -0.88 -3.05
N PRO A 55 7.76 0.32 -3.32
CA PRO A 55 7.90 1.45 -2.38
C PRO A 55 7.34 1.17 -0.99
N ALA A 56 6.20 0.48 -0.89
CA ALA A 56 5.63 0.08 0.40
C ALA A 56 6.54 -0.91 1.13
N LEU A 57 7.11 -1.85 0.41
CA LEU A 57 8.08 -2.79 0.96
C LEU A 57 9.34 -2.06 1.47
N SER A 58 9.84 -1.10 0.70
CA SER A 58 11.00 -0.29 1.09
C SER A 58 10.76 0.43 2.42
N GLU A 59 9.60 1.05 2.60
CA GLU A 59 9.22 1.71 3.85
C GLU A 59 9.17 0.73 5.02
N LEU A 60 8.64 -0.46 4.78
CA LEU A 60 8.59 -1.51 5.81
C LEU A 60 10.01 -1.93 6.24
N LEU A 61 10.89 -2.15 5.27
CA LEU A 61 12.22 -2.68 5.52
C LEU A 61 13.14 -1.71 6.29
N VAL A 62 12.85 -0.40 6.28
CA VAL A 62 13.60 0.56 7.10
C VAL A 62 13.07 0.66 8.52
N THR A 63 11.97 -0.01 8.85
CA THR A 63 11.41 -0.03 10.21
C THR A 63 12.38 -0.70 11.16
N GLU A 64 12.64 -0.06 12.30
CA GLU A 64 13.51 -0.60 13.33
C GLU A 64 13.01 -1.97 13.81
N GLY A 65 13.92 -2.92 13.93
CA GLY A 65 13.59 -4.29 14.33
C GLY A 65 13.18 -5.21 13.19
N ALA A 66 13.06 -4.68 11.95
CA ALA A 66 12.76 -5.52 10.81
C ALA A 66 14.00 -6.32 10.39
N ASP A 67 13.87 -7.64 10.32
CA ASP A 67 14.86 -8.50 9.68
C ASP A 67 14.49 -8.65 8.20
N MET A 68 15.25 -8.00 7.33
CA MET A 68 14.96 -7.96 5.90
C MET A 68 14.86 -9.34 5.29
N LYS A 69 15.75 -10.25 5.68
CA LYS A 69 15.77 -11.61 5.16
C LYS A 69 14.51 -12.39 5.54
N ASP A 70 14.10 -12.27 6.79
CA ASP A 70 12.89 -12.95 7.29
C ASP A 70 11.62 -12.39 6.65
N VAL A 71 11.54 -11.06 6.51
CA VAL A 71 10.39 -10.41 5.85
C VAL A 71 10.26 -10.89 4.42
N LEU A 72 11.36 -10.86 3.66
CA LEU A 72 11.34 -11.29 2.26
C LEU A 72 11.02 -12.79 2.13
N ALA A 73 11.53 -13.62 3.02
CA ALA A 73 11.22 -15.04 3.03
C ALA A 73 9.74 -15.29 3.32
N THR A 74 9.17 -14.56 4.27
CA THR A 74 7.75 -14.67 4.62
C THR A 74 6.86 -14.32 3.42
N LEU A 75 7.16 -13.24 2.73
CA LEU A 75 6.37 -12.79 1.57
C LEU A 75 6.54 -13.73 0.37
N SER A 76 7.77 -14.15 0.06
CA SER A 76 8.03 -15.03 -1.08
C SER A 76 7.52 -16.47 -0.87
N GLY A 77 7.30 -16.88 0.37
CA GLY A 77 6.72 -18.17 0.70
C GLY A 77 5.24 -18.33 0.36
N LYS A 78 4.57 -17.25 -0.01
CA LYS A 78 3.13 -17.27 -0.33
C LYS A 78 2.94 -16.99 -1.82
N SER A 79 2.48 -17.99 -2.56
CA SER A 79 2.35 -17.92 -4.02
C SER A 79 1.34 -16.86 -4.50
N PHE A 80 0.38 -16.48 -3.66
CA PHE A 80 -0.63 -15.47 -3.99
C PHE A 80 -0.18 -14.04 -3.70
N ILE A 81 1.01 -13.85 -3.10
CA ILE A 81 1.59 -12.52 -2.84
C ILE A 81 2.66 -12.24 -3.89
N ARG A 82 2.55 -11.10 -4.55
CA ARG A 82 3.51 -10.63 -5.54
C ARG A 82 4.06 -9.27 -5.15
N ILE A 83 5.38 -9.13 -5.21
CA ILE A 83 6.05 -7.83 -5.06
C ILE A 83 6.21 -7.26 -6.47
N GLU A 84 5.65 -6.07 -6.70
CA GLU A 84 5.66 -5.42 -8.02
C GLU A 84 6.42 -4.11 -7.97
N SER A 85 7.25 -3.88 -8.97
CA SER A 85 8.09 -2.70 -9.04
C SER A 85 7.39 -1.52 -9.72
N PHE A 86 7.98 -0.33 -9.54
CA PHE A 86 7.61 0.86 -10.30
C PHE A 86 8.28 0.78 -11.67
N ASP A 87 7.63 0.09 -12.60
CA ASP A 87 8.11 -0.16 -13.94
C ASP A 87 7.64 0.91 -14.95
N GLU A 88 7.92 0.69 -16.23
CA GLU A 88 7.52 1.62 -17.28
C GLU A 88 6.02 1.84 -17.34
N ARG A 89 5.22 0.78 -17.16
CA ARG A 89 3.75 0.88 -17.17
C ARG A 89 3.27 1.77 -16.01
N ALA A 90 3.82 1.57 -14.84
CA ALA A 90 3.50 2.37 -13.66
C ALA A 90 3.93 3.83 -13.85
N ALA A 91 5.09 4.06 -14.47
CA ALA A 91 5.56 5.41 -14.76
C ALA A 91 4.62 6.16 -15.70
N VAL A 92 4.13 5.50 -16.74
CA VAL A 92 3.16 6.09 -17.68
C VAL A 92 1.84 6.38 -16.98
N GLU A 93 1.32 5.44 -16.20
CA GLU A 93 0.08 5.62 -15.43
C GLU A 93 0.19 6.82 -14.48
N LEU A 94 1.30 6.92 -13.77
CA LEU A 94 1.54 8.05 -12.87
C LEU A 94 1.61 9.37 -13.62
N ALA A 95 2.31 9.40 -14.76
CA ALA A 95 2.44 10.61 -15.58
C ALA A 95 1.07 11.10 -16.07
N VAL A 96 0.22 10.18 -16.53
CA VAL A 96 -1.15 10.51 -16.99
C VAL A 96 -1.95 11.11 -15.84
N ARG A 97 -1.93 10.49 -14.67
CA ARG A 97 -2.67 10.99 -13.50
C ARG A 97 -2.19 12.37 -13.04
N LEU A 98 -0.87 12.58 -13.04
CA LEU A 98 -0.30 13.88 -12.67
C LEU A 98 -0.67 14.98 -13.67
N ARG A 99 -0.71 14.67 -14.96
CA ARG A 99 -1.13 15.62 -15.98
C ARG A 99 -2.61 15.98 -15.81
N GLU A 100 -3.45 15.01 -15.51
CA GLU A 100 -4.87 15.27 -15.22
C GLU A 100 -5.05 16.13 -13.97
N ALA A 101 -4.30 15.87 -12.92
CA ALA A 101 -4.33 16.66 -11.68
C ALA A 101 -3.88 18.09 -11.90
N ARG A 102 -2.85 18.34 -12.73
CA ARG A 102 -2.41 19.68 -13.10
C ARG A 102 -3.48 20.44 -13.89
N THR A 103 -4.14 19.76 -14.80
CA THR A 103 -5.22 20.34 -15.58
C THR A 103 -6.37 20.75 -14.67
N ALA A 104 -6.66 19.98 -13.62
CA ALA A 104 -7.65 20.30 -12.60
C ALA A 104 -7.17 21.34 -11.58
N GLY A 105 -5.89 21.74 -11.63
CA GLY A 105 -5.32 22.75 -10.73
C GLY A 105 -4.98 22.23 -9.33
N ASP A 106 -5.06 20.93 -9.10
CA ASP A 106 -4.81 20.35 -7.79
C ASP A 106 -3.61 19.40 -7.81
N GLN A 107 -2.49 19.88 -7.25
CA GLN A 107 -1.26 19.09 -7.18
C GLN A 107 -1.06 18.38 -5.83
N ARG A 108 -1.69 18.89 -4.77
CA ARG A 108 -1.53 18.35 -3.40
C ARG A 108 -2.80 17.72 -2.86
N GLU A 109 -3.88 17.79 -3.63
CA GLU A 109 -5.16 17.19 -3.26
C GLU A 109 -5.68 17.70 -1.90
N GLY A 110 -5.25 18.91 -1.50
CA GLY A 110 -5.66 19.51 -0.24
C GLY A 110 -5.14 18.84 1.02
N LEU A 111 -4.15 17.96 0.91
CA LEU A 111 -3.60 17.21 2.06
C LEU A 111 -2.32 17.87 2.60
N PRO A 112 -2.17 17.99 3.94
CA PRO A 112 -0.98 18.55 4.58
C PRO A 112 0.15 17.48 4.68
N ILE A 113 0.61 16.98 3.54
CA ILE A 113 1.66 15.95 3.48
C ILE A 113 2.91 16.47 2.78
N THR A 114 4.05 15.85 3.07
CA THR A 114 5.31 16.22 2.44
C THR A 114 5.33 15.78 0.97
N LYS A 115 6.18 16.43 0.15
CA LYS A 115 6.36 16.04 -1.25
C LYS A 115 6.82 14.59 -1.40
N ASN A 116 7.70 14.11 -0.50
CA ASN A 116 8.19 12.74 -0.55
C ASN A 116 7.08 11.73 -0.24
N ALA A 117 6.27 11.98 0.79
CA ALA A 117 5.13 11.12 1.12
C ALA A 117 4.16 11.04 -0.05
N MET A 118 3.82 12.17 -0.67
CA MET A 118 2.97 12.20 -1.86
C MET A 118 3.54 11.39 -3.01
N LYS A 119 4.85 11.48 -3.23
CA LYS A 119 5.53 10.75 -4.29
C LYS A 119 5.39 9.23 -4.11
N PHE A 120 5.62 8.73 -2.89
CA PHE A 120 5.49 7.30 -2.60
C PHE A 120 4.04 6.83 -2.74
N ASP A 121 3.09 7.58 -2.20
CA ASP A 121 1.67 7.25 -2.28
C ASP A 121 1.20 7.13 -3.74
N ARG A 122 1.63 8.04 -4.58
CA ARG A 122 1.28 8.05 -6.01
C ARG A 122 1.90 6.87 -6.75
N GLN A 123 3.14 6.50 -6.41
CA GLN A 123 3.79 5.32 -6.97
C GLN A 123 3.06 4.04 -6.57
N ILE A 124 2.64 3.93 -5.31
CA ILE A 124 1.87 2.79 -4.81
C ILE A 124 0.57 2.62 -5.60
N VAL A 125 -0.16 3.70 -5.80
CA VAL A 125 -1.41 3.68 -6.58
C VAL A 125 -1.16 3.27 -8.03
N ALA A 126 -0.13 3.84 -8.68
CA ALA A 126 0.21 3.52 -10.06
C ALA A 126 0.57 2.04 -10.22
N ILE A 127 1.40 1.51 -9.34
CA ILE A 127 1.78 0.09 -9.35
C ILE A 127 0.54 -0.80 -9.18
N ALA A 128 -0.33 -0.47 -8.24
CA ALA A 128 -1.56 -1.21 -8.02
C ALA A 128 -2.44 -1.24 -9.27
N LYS A 129 -2.63 -0.08 -9.88
CA LYS A 129 -3.48 0.06 -11.08
C LYS A 129 -2.99 -0.76 -12.26
N VAL A 130 -1.70 -0.65 -12.61
CA VAL A 130 -1.17 -1.36 -13.79
C VAL A 130 -1.08 -2.86 -13.58
N ASN A 131 -1.12 -3.33 -12.33
CA ASN A 131 -1.14 -4.75 -12.01
C ASN A 131 -2.57 -5.29 -11.79
N GLY A 132 -3.58 -4.49 -12.10
CA GLY A 132 -4.96 -4.92 -12.10
C GLY A 132 -5.65 -4.97 -10.74
N ALA A 133 -5.10 -4.30 -9.73
CA ALA A 133 -5.73 -4.25 -8.42
C ALA A 133 -7.07 -3.50 -8.49
N SER A 134 -8.10 -4.11 -7.95
CA SER A 134 -9.43 -3.50 -7.83
C SER A 134 -9.63 -2.79 -6.50
N VAL A 135 -8.77 -3.08 -5.51
CA VAL A 135 -8.83 -2.51 -4.15
C VAL A 135 -7.42 -2.23 -3.67
N ILE A 136 -7.25 -1.10 -3.00
CA ILE A 136 -6.02 -0.78 -2.25
C ILE A 136 -6.41 -0.66 -0.78
N TYR A 137 -5.84 -1.51 0.05
CA TYR A 137 -6.01 -1.42 1.50
C TYR A 137 -4.94 -0.50 2.07
N SER A 138 -5.39 0.56 2.70
CA SER A 138 -4.52 1.62 3.23
C SER A 138 -5.20 2.34 4.38
N ASP A 139 -4.40 2.84 5.30
CA ASP A 139 -4.83 3.81 6.31
C ASP A 139 -4.41 5.23 5.92
N ASP A 140 -3.89 5.41 4.73
CA ASP A 140 -3.36 6.68 4.25
C ASP A 140 -4.39 7.41 3.40
N ASP A 141 -4.83 8.59 3.86
CA ASP A 141 -5.79 9.44 3.14
C ASP A 141 -5.27 9.89 1.78
N GLY A 142 -3.95 10.10 1.66
CA GLY A 142 -3.32 10.48 0.40
C GLY A 142 -3.43 9.38 -0.65
N VAL A 143 -3.22 8.12 -0.26
CA VAL A 143 -3.38 6.96 -1.14
C VAL A 143 -4.83 6.83 -1.57
N ALA A 144 -5.77 6.89 -0.64
CA ALA A 144 -7.20 6.78 -0.94
C ALA A 144 -7.64 7.87 -1.91
N LYS A 145 -7.30 9.11 -1.63
CA LYS A 145 -7.70 10.26 -2.42
C LYS A 145 -7.15 10.23 -3.84
N PHE A 146 -5.89 9.85 -4.00
CA PHE A 146 -5.27 9.73 -5.31
C PHE A 146 -5.84 8.57 -6.12
N ALA A 147 -6.19 7.46 -5.46
CA ALA A 147 -6.80 6.30 -6.10
C ALA A 147 -8.20 6.61 -6.65
N GLU A 148 -8.96 7.44 -5.96
CA GLU A 148 -10.30 7.87 -6.38
C GLU A 148 -10.28 8.82 -7.57
N ALA A 149 -9.22 9.59 -7.70
CA ALA A 149 -9.03 10.48 -8.82
C ALA A 149 -8.71 9.69 -10.09
#